data_cfec148e0f9b2551290fe40616043a87
#
_entry.id   cfec148e0f9b2551290fe40616043a87
#
_cell.length_a   1.000
_cell.length_b   1.000
_cell.length_c   1.000
_cell.angle_alpha   90.00
_cell.angle_beta   90.00
_cell.angle_gamma   90.00
#
_symmetry.space_group_name_H-M   'P 1'
#
loop_
_entity.id
_entity.type
_entity.pdbx_description
1 polymer ?
#
loop_
_entity_poly.entity_id
_entity_poly.type
_entity_poly.pdbx_seq_one_letter_code
_entity_poly.pdbx_strand_id
1 'polypeptide(L)'
;MRQITIVTLLLFSVALSAPLMAKHKESSVDMKGMNHIFLGWVDMSPDDYHHQGYSTREQYLAVINQANTVFQANCQSKVFPGRTMTAAKSRSDESTAGNDLYVKFSDVVYDHKYRLHLSIHFIDLKTNAEIGSVPLKTYKAHLCGLEGCMDKELEEVSRELQRELGGETH
;
A
#
# COMPACT_ATOMS: atom_id res chain seq x y z
N MET A 1 -68.54 33.36 22.89
CA MET A 1 -67.70 32.14 22.68
C MET A 1 -66.53 32.50 21.78
N ARG A 2 -65.31 32.61 22.30
CA ARG A 2 -64.10 32.94 21.58
C ARG A 2 -63.31 31.65 21.38
N GLN A 3 -63.13 31.25 20.14
CA GLN A 3 -62.27 30.11 19.78
C GLN A 3 -60.81 30.58 19.76
N ILE A 4 -59.98 29.93 20.55
CA ILE A 4 -58.53 30.16 20.59
C ILE A 4 -57.91 29.11 19.65
N THR A 5 -57.36 29.57 18.51
CA THR A 5 -56.64 28.73 17.58
C THR A 5 -55.17 28.67 18.06
N ILE A 6 -54.74 27.47 18.49
CA ILE A 6 -53.36 27.22 18.86
C ILE A 6 -52.62 26.84 17.60
N VAL A 7 -51.71 27.72 17.15
CA VAL A 7 -50.80 27.42 16.04
C VAL A 7 -49.57 26.76 16.64
N THR A 8 -49.44 25.47 16.42
CA THR A 8 -48.26 24.69 16.83
C THR A 8 -47.15 24.87 15.78
N LEU A 9 -46.12 25.64 16.13
CA LEU A 9 -44.93 25.87 15.31
C LEU A 9 -44.02 24.66 15.43
N LEU A 10 -44.00 23.76 14.43
CA LEU A 10 -43.06 22.66 14.29
C LEU A 10 -41.72 23.21 13.80
N LEU A 11 -40.79 23.36 14.72
CA LEU A 11 -39.36 23.63 14.40
C LEU A 11 -38.72 22.35 13.88
N PHE A 12 -38.54 22.24 12.56
CA PHE A 12 -37.73 21.24 11.94
C PHE A 12 -36.24 21.58 12.17
N SER A 13 -35.62 20.91 13.15
CA SER A 13 -34.17 20.95 13.34
C SER A 13 -33.54 20.08 12.28
N VAL A 14 -33.11 20.66 11.16
CA VAL A 14 -32.24 20.00 10.20
C VAL A 14 -30.86 19.92 10.82
N ALA A 15 -30.55 18.78 11.43
CA ALA A 15 -29.20 18.44 11.81
C ALA A 15 -28.38 18.25 10.52
N LEU A 16 -27.59 19.26 10.14
CA LEU A 16 -26.53 19.13 9.14
C LEU A 16 -25.49 18.15 9.72
N SER A 17 -25.62 16.88 9.41
CA SER A 17 -24.54 15.92 9.59
C SER A 17 -23.47 16.23 8.52
N ALA A 18 -22.50 17.07 8.91
CA ALA A 18 -21.28 17.21 8.15
C ALA A 18 -20.64 15.82 8.02
N PRO A 19 -20.25 15.37 6.81
CA PRO A 19 -19.50 14.14 6.72
C PRO A 19 -18.21 14.33 7.51
N LEU A 20 -18.01 13.50 8.53
CA LEU A 20 -16.72 13.34 9.17
C LEU A 20 -15.77 12.83 8.08
N MET A 21 -15.12 13.74 7.36
CA MET A 21 -13.91 13.40 6.64
C MET A 21 -12.91 12.95 7.71
N ALA A 22 -12.76 11.65 7.84
CA ALA A 22 -11.65 11.09 8.60
C ALA A 22 -10.38 11.73 8.00
N LYS A 23 -9.81 12.69 8.73
CA LYS A 23 -8.47 13.18 8.46
C LYS A 23 -7.59 11.93 8.54
N HIS A 24 -7.18 11.41 7.38
CA HIS A 24 -6.07 10.47 7.33
C HIS A 24 -4.93 11.18 8.10
N LYS A 25 -4.62 10.64 9.24
CA LYS A 25 -3.48 11.07 10.03
C LYS A 25 -2.29 10.68 9.16
N GLU A 26 -1.63 11.67 8.57
CA GLU A 26 -0.37 11.47 7.87
C GLU A 26 0.59 10.82 8.85
N SER A 27 0.75 9.51 8.72
CA SER A 27 1.73 8.75 9.46
C SER A 27 3.04 8.86 8.69
N SER A 28 3.71 10.00 8.80
CA SER A 28 5.05 10.13 8.29
C SER A 28 5.99 9.29 9.17
N VAL A 29 6.54 8.25 8.60
CA VAL A 29 7.57 7.44 9.24
C VAL A 29 8.85 8.26 9.31
N ASP A 30 9.39 8.48 10.51
CA ASP A 30 10.66 9.18 10.66
C ASP A 30 11.84 8.30 10.17
N MET A 31 12.38 8.68 9.03
CA MET A 31 13.50 7.99 8.36
C MET A 31 14.88 8.48 8.80
N LYS A 32 14.95 9.32 9.84
CA LYS A 32 16.22 9.90 10.30
C LYS A 32 17.18 8.82 10.81
N GLY A 33 18.36 8.77 10.20
CA GLY A 33 19.39 7.80 10.56
C GLY A 33 19.19 6.40 10.00
N MET A 34 18.19 6.19 9.13
CA MET A 34 17.93 4.93 8.43
C MET A 34 18.53 5.01 7.02
N ASN A 35 19.72 4.50 6.83
CA ASN A 35 20.46 4.56 5.56
C ASN A 35 20.45 3.26 4.78
N HIS A 36 20.19 2.14 5.46
CA HIS A 36 20.19 0.80 4.88
C HIS A 36 18.78 0.23 5.00
N ILE A 37 18.13 0.03 3.86
CA ILE A 37 16.73 -0.39 3.78
C ILE A 37 16.67 -1.82 3.25
N PHE A 38 15.94 -2.69 3.91
CA PHE A 38 15.54 -3.97 3.35
C PHE A 38 14.09 -3.86 2.84
N LEU A 39 13.90 -4.06 1.54
CA LEU A 39 12.58 -4.06 0.92
C LEU A 39 12.08 -5.50 0.75
N GLY A 40 10.98 -5.83 1.37
CA GLY A 40 10.35 -7.13 1.31
C GLY A 40 9.81 -7.49 -0.08
N TRP A 41 9.43 -8.75 -0.23
CA TRP A 41 8.78 -9.28 -1.41
C TRP A 41 7.27 -9.04 -1.35
N VAL A 42 6.68 -8.59 -2.46
CA VAL A 42 5.22 -8.51 -2.56
C VAL A 42 4.70 -9.83 -3.13
N ASP A 43 4.10 -10.63 -2.26
CA ASP A 43 3.63 -11.98 -2.61
C ASP A 43 2.18 -11.92 -3.14
N MET A 44 2.03 -11.91 -4.44
CA MET A 44 0.73 -11.82 -5.12
C MET A 44 0.06 -13.19 -5.29
N SER A 45 0.07 -14.01 -4.25
CA SER A 45 -0.64 -15.27 -4.13
C SER A 45 -0.53 -16.21 -5.36
N PRO A 46 0.61 -16.87 -5.56
CA PRO A 46 0.89 -17.68 -6.77
C PRO A 46 -0.03 -18.89 -6.95
N ASP A 47 -0.83 -19.23 -5.94
CA ASP A 47 -1.74 -20.37 -6.01
C ASP A 47 -3.08 -20.00 -6.71
N ASP A 48 -3.29 -18.73 -6.99
CA ASP A 48 -4.54 -18.17 -7.55
C ASP A 48 -4.44 -17.86 -9.07
N TYR A 49 -3.45 -18.41 -9.76
CA TYR A 49 -3.12 -18.06 -11.14
C TYR A 49 -4.24 -18.30 -12.16
N HIS A 50 -5.10 -19.28 -11.94
CA HIS A 50 -6.24 -19.54 -12.82
C HIS A 50 -7.27 -18.40 -12.82
N HIS A 51 -7.51 -17.79 -11.68
CA HIS A 51 -8.41 -16.64 -11.57
C HIS A 51 -7.85 -15.38 -12.24
N GLN A 52 -6.54 -15.33 -12.42
CA GLN A 52 -5.85 -14.24 -13.10
C GLN A 52 -5.70 -14.48 -14.62
N GLY A 53 -6.21 -15.60 -15.16
CA GLY A 53 -6.21 -15.90 -16.58
C GLY A 53 -4.90 -16.49 -17.11
N TYR A 54 -4.01 -16.95 -16.26
CA TYR A 54 -2.78 -17.63 -16.65
C TYR A 54 -3.02 -19.14 -16.87
N SER A 55 -2.34 -19.69 -17.88
CA SER A 55 -2.50 -21.11 -18.22
C SER A 55 -1.73 -22.03 -17.29
N THR A 56 -0.58 -21.57 -16.78
CA THR A 56 0.25 -22.33 -15.83
C THR A 56 0.72 -21.49 -14.68
N ARG A 57 1.04 -22.16 -13.56
CA ARG A 57 1.60 -21.53 -12.37
C ARG A 57 2.96 -20.91 -12.66
N GLU A 58 3.77 -21.53 -13.50
CA GLU A 58 5.09 -21.04 -13.88
C GLU A 58 5.02 -19.72 -14.63
N GLN A 59 4.06 -19.57 -15.53
CA GLN A 59 3.82 -18.29 -16.23
C GLN A 59 3.44 -17.20 -15.22
N TYR A 60 2.55 -17.50 -14.29
CA TYR A 60 2.14 -16.55 -13.26
C TYR A 60 3.30 -16.14 -12.36
N LEU A 61 4.12 -17.11 -11.90
CA LEU A 61 5.32 -16.82 -11.12
C LEU A 61 6.33 -15.95 -11.86
N ALA A 62 6.52 -16.20 -13.17
CA ALA A 62 7.41 -15.38 -13.98
C ALA A 62 6.96 -13.91 -14.01
N VAL A 63 5.65 -13.68 -14.15
CA VAL A 63 5.09 -12.31 -14.15
C VAL A 63 5.22 -11.66 -12.77
N ILE A 64 4.95 -12.38 -11.68
CA ILE A 64 5.15 -11.87 -10.31
C ILE A 64 6.62 -11.48 -10.08
N ASN A 65 7.56 -12.34 -10.52
CA ASN A 65 8.98 -12.07 -10.38
C ASN A 65 9.40 -10.83 -11.16
N GLN A 66 8.93 -10.71 -12.40
CA GLN A 66 9.17 -9.54 -13.24
C GLN A 66 8.62 -8.26 -12.60
N ALA A 67 7.37 -8.29 -12.15
CA ALA A 67 6.72 -7.15 -11.53
C ALA A 67 7.45 -6.70 -10.25
N ASN A 68 7.86 -7.64 -9.38
CA ASN A 68 8.65 -7.32 -8.20
C ASN A 68 10.03 -6.73 -8.57
N THR A 69 10.69 -7.23 -9.62
CA THR A 69 11.97 -6.68 -10.09
C THR A 69 11.83 -5.22 -10.52
N VAL A 70 10.80 -4.90 -11.30
CA VAL A 70 10.51 -3.52 -11.73
C VAL A 70 10.15 -2.64 -10.53
N PHE A 71 9.34 -3.14 -9.61
CA PHE A 71 8.96 -2.45 -8.38
C PHE A 71 10.18 -2.10 -7.53
N GLN A 72 11.10 -3.05 -7.30
CA GLN A 72 12.31 -2.86 -6.53
C GLN A 72 13.21 -1.79 -7.16
N ALA A 73 13.39 -1.82 -8.48
CA ALA A 73 14.15 -0.79 -9.19
C ALA A 73 13.51 0.61 -9.07
N ASN A 74 12.18 0.69 -9.14
CA ASN A 74 11.44 1.92 -8.92
C ASN A 74 11.60 2.44 -7.49
N CYS A 75 11.54 1.56 -6.49
CA CYS A 75 11.75 1.94 -5.08
C CYS A 75 13.16 2.47 -4.86
N GLN A 76 14.18 1.80 -5.38
CA GLN A 76 15.57 2.27 -5.26
C GLN A 76 15.76 3.68 -5.83
N SER A 77 15.17 3.96 -6.98
CA SER A 77 15.39 5.23 -7.68
C SER A 77 14.49 6.36 -7.21
N LYS A 78 13.25 6.08 -6.83
CA LYS A 78 12.22 7.09 -6.55
C LYS A 78 11.85 7.22 -5.07
N VAL A 79 11.86 6.09 -4.32
CA VAL A 79 11.46 6.08 -2.90
C VAL A 79 12.66 6.28 -1.98
N PHE A 80 13.79 5.63 -2.29
CA PHE A 80 14.99 5.64 -1.46
C PHE A 80 16.21 6.25 -2.17
N PRO A 81 16.09 7.44 -2.79
CA PRO A 81 17.23 8.07 -3.46
C PRO A 81 18.34 8.37 -2.45
N GLY A 82 19.58 7.98 -2.80
CA GLY A 82 20.75 8.21 -1.93
C GLY A 82 20.89 7.28 -0.72
N ARG A 83 19.96 6.31 -0.53
CA ARG A 83 20.07 5.26 0.49
C ARG A 83 20.47 3.93 -0.13
N THR A 84 21.09 3.07 0.66
CA THR A 84 21.39 1.69 0.24
C THR A 84 20.11 0.86 0.43
N MET A 85 19.64 0.21 -0.63
CA MET A 85 18.51 -0.70 -0.55
C MET A 85 18.95 -2.10 -0.91
N THR A 86 18.62 -3.06 -0.05
CA THR A 86 18.65 -4.49 -0.32
C THR A 86 17.21 -4.96 -0.53
N ALA A 87 16.94 -5.72 -1.56
CA ALA A 87 15.61 -6.21 -1.84
C ALA A 87 15.55 -7.74 -1.70
N ALA A 88 14.43 -8.23 -1.17
CA ALA A 88 14.12 -9.65 -1.14
C ALA A 88 14.08 -10.22 -2.56
N LYS A 89 14.68 -11.39 -2.76
CA LYS A 89 14.74 -12.06 -4.07
C LYS A 89 13.59 -13.05 -4.28
N SER A 90 12.88 -13.36 -3.22
CA SER A 90 11.74 -14.28 -3.22
C SER A 90 10.88 -14.08 -1.97
N ARG A 91 9.73 -14.71 -1.95
CA ARG A 91 8.81 -14.78 -0.81
C ARG A 91 9.46 -15.22 0.51
N SER A 92 10.42 -16.12 0.46
CA SER A 92 11.09 -16.68 1.65
C SER A 92 12.38 -15.97 2.04
N ASP A 93 12.75 -14.92 1.32
CA ASP A 93 13.97 -14.17 1.60
C ASP A 93 13.67 -13.05 2.61
N GLU A 94 14.08 -13.26 3.85
CA GLU A 94 13.95 -12.28 4.95
C GLU A 94 15.33 -11.93 5.54
N SER A 95 16.35 -11.87 4.69
CA SER A 95 17.73 -11.56 5.10
C SER A 95 17.90 -10.06 5.44
N THR A 96 17.42 -9.66 6.61
CA THR A 96 17.43 -8.26 7.06
C THR A 96 18.74 -7.82 7.71
N ALA A 97 19.72 -8.70 7.86
CA ALA A 97 20.98 -8.41 8.53
C ALA A 97 21.73 -7.23 7.89
N GLY A 98 22.22 -6.31 8.71
CA GLY A 98 22.94 -5.13 8.26
C GLY A 98 22.08 -3.99 7.74
N ASN A 99 20.76 -4.12 7.79
CA ASN A 99 19.81 -3.05 7.43
C ASN A 99 19.31 -2.32 8.68
N ASP A 100 18.83 -1.09 8.50
CA ASP A 100 18.27 -0.23 9.56
C ASP A 100 16.74 -0.35 9.58
N LEU A 101 16.11 -0.41 8.41
CA LEU A 101 14.66 -0.49 8.23
C LEU A 101 14.27 -1.71 7.41
N TYR A 102 13.22 -2.39 7.83
CA TYR A 102 12.53 -3.39 7.01
C TYR A 102 11.16 -2.87 6.59
N VAL A 103 10.97 -2.76 5.28
CA VAL A 103 9.66 -2.51 4.67
C VAL A 103 9.05 -3.86 4.34
N LYS A 104 8.12 -4.30 5.18
CA LYS A 104 7.46 -5.61 5.09
C LYS A 104 6.07 -5.45 4.49
N PHE A 105 5.68 -6.40 3.65
CA PHE A 105 4.32 -6.50 3.10
C PHE A 105 3.61 -7.70 3.72
N SER A 106 2.37 -7.52 4.17
CA SER A 106 1.52 -8.59 4.69
C SER A 106 0.11 -8.49 4.11
N ASP A 107 -0.70 -9.52 4.34
CA ASP A 107 -2.09 -9.59 3.91
C ASP A 107 -2.28 -9.33 2.41
N VAL A 108 -1.27 -9.77 1.63
CA VAL A 108 -1.23 -9.51 0.19
C VAL A 108 -2.29 -10.34 -0.51
N VAL A 109 -3.25 -9.67 -1.12
CA VAL A 109 -4.31 -10.28 -1.94
C VAL A 109 -4.36 -9.56 -3.29
N TYR A 110 -4.13 -10.30 -4.37
CA TYR A 110 -4.35 -9.83 -5.73
C TYR A 110 -5.69 -10.40 -6.23
N ASP A 111 -6.73 -9.58 -6.22
CA ASP A 111 -8.10 -10.04 -6.42
C ASP A 111 -8.45 -10.27 -7.91
N HIS A 112 -9.57 -10.95 -8.16
CA HIS A 112 -10.09 -11.23 -9.52
C HIS A 112 -10.45 -9.98 -10.32
N LYS A 113 -10.43 -8.80 -9.69
CA LYS A 113 -10.61 -7.50 -10.35
C LYS A 113 -9.27 -6.80 -10.62
N TYR A 114 -8.17 -7.53 -10.50
CA TYR A 114 -6.81 -7.03 -10.68
C TYR A 114 -6.46 -5.87 -9.73
N ARG A 115 -6.94 -5.93 -8.48
CA ARG A 115 -6.60 -4.96 -7.45
C ARG A 115 -5.71 -5.64 -6.42
N LEU A 116 -4.70 -4.91 -6.00
CA LEU A 116 -3.80 -5.33 -4.96
C LEU A 116 -4.27 -4.74 -3.62
N HIS A 117 -4.43 -5.60 -2.63
CA HIS A 117 -4.69 -5.24 -1.25
C HIS A 117 -3.53 -5.74 -0.43
N LEU A 118 -2.97 -4.92 0.42
CA LEU A 118 -1.88 -5.31 1.30
C LEU A 118 -1.77 -4.35 2.50
N SER A 119 -0.99 -4.75 3.49
CA SER A 119 -0.53 -3.88 4.57
C SER A 119 0.97 -3.67 4.42
N ILE A 120 1.42 -2.42 4.50
CA ILE A 120 2.83 -2.04 4.50
C ILE A 120 3.23 -1.80 5.94
N HIS A 121 4.27 -2.46 6.42
CA HIS A 121 4.82 -2.29 7.76
C HIS A 121 6.23 -1.75 7.68
N PHE A 122 6.52 -0.78 8.53
CA PHE A 122 7.84 -0.18 8.68
C PHE A 122 8.41 -0.63 10.01
N ILE A 123 9.46 -1.46 9.97
CA ILE A 123 10.05 -2.08 11.16
C ILE A 123 11.47 -1.54 11.32
N ASP A 124 11.71 -0.84 12.43
CA ASP A 124 13.07 -0.46 12.84
C ASP A 124 13.82 -1.71 13.29
N LEU A 125 14.85 -2.08 12.56
CA LEU A 125 15.62 -3.31 12.82
C LEU A 125 16.59 -3.18 13.99
N LYS A 126 16.90 -1.95 14.47
CA LYS A 126 17.71 -1.74 15.66
C LYS A 126 16.93 -2.02 16.93
N THR A 127 15.67 -1.63 16.95
CA THR A 127 14.78 -1.80 18.11
C THR A 127 13.84 -2.98 17.96
N ASN A 128 13.75 -3.55 16.76
CA ASN A 128 12.77 -4.56 16.34
C ASN A 128 11.33 -4.14 16.61
N ALA A 129 11.05 -2.84 16.46
CA ALA A 129 9.73 -2.26 16.68
C ALA A 129 9.09 -1.84 15.36
N GLU A 130 7.78 -2.04 15.22
CA GLU A 130 7.00 -1.44 14.16
C GLU A 130 6.83 0.05 14.44
N ILE A 131 7.34 0.90 13.55
CA ILE A 131 7.31 2.36 13.66
C ILE A 131 6.21 2.99 12.82
N GLY A 132 5.52 2.20 12.02
CA GLY A 132 4.36 2.61 11.26
C GLY A 132 3.79 1.47 10.44
N SER A 133 2.51 1.58 10.09
CA SER A 133 1.88 0.68 9.12
C SER A 133 0.77 1.38 8.34
N VAL A 134 0.61 0.98 7.09
CA VAL A 134 -0.36 1.56 6.16
C VAL A 134 -1.10 0.46 5.42
N PRO A 135 -2.42 0.36 5.57
CA PRO A 135 -3.22 -0.49 4.70
C PRO A 135 -3.37 0.17 3.33
N LEU A 136 -3.11 -0.56 2.28
CA LEU A 136 -3.23 -0.10 0.90
C LEU A 136 -4.21 -0.96 0.11
N LYS A 137 -5.02 -0.29 -0.69
CA LYS A 137 -5.86 -0.89 -1.70
C LYS A 137 -5.70 -0.10 -2.98
N THR A 138 -5.15 -0.74 -3.99
CA THR A 138 -4.96 -0.12 -5.29
C THR A 138 -6.26 -0.09 -6.10
N TYR A 139 -6.30 0.78 -7.10
CA TYR A 139 -7.44 0.88 -7.99
C TYR A 139 -7.08 0.27 -9.35
N LYS A 140 -8.01 -0.54 -9.88
CA LYS A 140 -7.84 -1.13 -11.21
C LYS A 140 -7.54 -0.07 -12.27
N ALA A 141 -6.45 -0.25 -13.00
CA ALA A 141 -6.22 0.47 -14.25
C ALA A 141 -7.08 -0.16 -15.35
N HIS A 142 -8.03 0.57 -15.91
CA HIS A 142 -9.07 0.06 -16.81
C HIS A 142 -8.59 -0.52 -18.16
N LEU A 143 -7.33 -0.40 -18.53
CA LEU A 143 -6.82 -0.74 -19.85
C LEU A 143 -5.45 -1.44 -19.82
N CYS A 144 -5.16 -2.24 -18.82
CA CYS A 144 -3.95 -3.04 -18.81
C CYS A 144 -4.24 -4.46 -19.28
N GLY A 145 -3.35 -5.05 -20.09
CA GLY A 145 -3.30 -6.49 -20.29
C GLY A 145 -2.92 -7.21 -19.00
N LEU A 146 -3.06 -8.53 -18.95
CA LEU A 146 -2.81 -9.33 -17.73
C LEU A 146 -1.48 -8.98 -17.04
N GLU A 147 -0.38 -8.91 -17.81
CA GLU A 147 0.95 -8.59 -17.28
C GLU A 147 1.10 -7.14 -16.83
N GLY A 148 0.59 -6.18 -17.58
CA GLY A 148 0.70 -4.76 -17.27
C GLY A 148 -0.12 -4.31 -16.08
N CYS A 149 -1.05 -5.12 -15.57
CA CYS A 149 -1.82 -4.78 -14.37
C CYS A 149 -0.96 -4.89 -13.10
N MET A 150 -0.18 -5.95 -12.96
CA MET A 150 0.69 -6.12 -11.79
C MET A 150 1.71 -4.99 -11.66
N ASP A 151 2.34 -4.59 -12.76
CA ASP A 151 3.30 -3.49 -12.76
C ASP A 151 2.65 -2.17 -12.29
N LYS A 152 1.43 -1.88 -12.75
CA LYS A 152 0.70 -0.67 -12.35
C LYS A 152 0.26 -0.70 -10.89
N GLU A 153 -0.18 -1.85 -10.40
CA GLU A 153 -0.53 -2.02 -8.99
C GLU A 153 0.70 -1.80 -8.09
N LEU A 154 1.85 -2.36 -8.46
CA LEU A 154 3.09 -2.16 -7.72
C LEU A 154 3.66 -0.73 -7.88
N GLU A 155 3.38 -0.05 -8.99
CA GLU A 155 3.67 1.39 -9.11
C GLU A 155 2.86 2.21 -8.11
N GLU A 156 1.60 1.86 -7.84
CA GLU A 156 0.81 2.50 -6.78
C GLU A 156 1.38 2.25 -5.39
N VAL A 157 1.87 1.02 -5.13
CA VAL A 157 2.60 0.72 -3.89
C VAL A 157 3.84 1.62 -3.75
N SER A 158 4.61 1.80 -4.83
CA SER A 158 5.78 2.70 -4.81
C SER A 158 5.40 4.15 -4.51
N ARG A 159 4.31 4.65 -5.08
CA ARG A 159 3.80 6.01 -4.81
C ARG A 159 3.34 6.18 -3.37
N GLU A 160 2.70 5.15 -2.81
CA GLU A 160 2.30 5.16 -1.40
C GLU A 160 3.52 5.17 -0.47
N LEU A 161 4.51 4.31 -0.74
CA LEU A 161 5.78 4.33 0.00
C LEU A 161 6.45 5.70 -0.07
N GLN A 162 6.48 6.33 -1.24
CA GLN A 162 7.05 7.67 -1.40
C GLN A 162 6.30 8.71 -0.58
N ARG A 163 4.96 8.62 -0.51
CA ARG A 163 4.14 9.51 0.31
C ARG A 163 4.41 9.35 1.79
N GLU A 164 4.49 8.12 2.28
CA GLU A 164 4.67 7.83 3.71
C GLU A 164 6.11 8.14 4.19
N LEU A 165 7.09 7.90 3.33
CA LEU A 165 8.51 8.04 3.67
C LEU A 165 9.13 9.37 3.17
N GLY A 166 8.46 10.01 2.22
CA GLY A 166 8.93 11.21 1.53
C GLY A 166 8.48 12.53 2.14
N GLY A 167 8.08 12.57 3.41
CA GLY A 167 7.47 13.69 4.11
C GLY A 167 8.16 15.06 4.05
N GLU A 168 9.10 15.29 3.10
CA GLU A 168 9.65 16.60 2.77
C GLU A 168 10.08 16.64 1.29
N THR A 169 9.14 16.83 0.38
CA THR A 169 9.49 17.48 -0.90
C THR A 169 9.23 18.96 -0.74
N HIS A 170 10.29 19.68 -0.41
CA HIS A 170 10.35 21.15 -0.56
C HIS A 170 10.24 21.56 -2.01
#